data_d114c9336da2951323ebe2d62505ee2d
#
_entry.id   d114c9336da2951323ebe2d62505ee2d
#
_cell.length_a   1.000
_cell.length_b   1.000
_cell.length_c   1.000
_cell.angle_alpha   90.00
_cell.angle_beta   90.00
_cell.angle_gamma   90.00
#
_symmetry.space_group_name_H-M   'P 1'
#
loop_
_entity.id
_entity.type
_entity.pdbx_description
1 polymer ?
#
loop_
_entity_poly.entity_id
_entity_poly.type
_entity_poly.pdbx_seq_one_letter_code
_entity_poly.pdbx_strand_id
1 'polypeptide(L)'
;MNFEIFLKNLNVIKNTQLPGIEAQFKLAPKMRLEYNTKKNIAKNPKIAAVLALFYPNQENKVSLLLTKRAIYNGTHSGQISFPGGKVEISDLNLKETALRETFEEVGILKKEIHVIREITEVYIPPSNFSVTPFIGILNYKPVFKLNSEVAKI
;
A
#
# COMPACT_ATOMS: atom_id res chain seq x y z
N MET A 1 -1.92 20.31 -0.20
CA MET A 1 -1.82 20.50 -1.68
C MET A 1 -3.21 20.30 -2.26
N ASN A 2 -3.63 21.15 -3.19
CA ASN A 2 -4.88 20.99 -3.94
C ASN A 2 -4.81 19.74 -4.83
N PHE A 3 -5.93 19.01 -4.97
CA PHE A 3 -5.95 17.74 -5.71
C PHE A 3 -5.73 17.92 -7.22
N GLU A 4 -6.20 19.01 -7.82
CA GLU A 4 -5.96 19.29 -9.24
C GLU A 4 -4.47 19.55 -9.54
N ILE A 5 -3.77 20.23 -8.61
CA ILE A 5 -2.31 20.42 -8.72
C ILE A 5 -1.59 19.09 -8.61
N PHE A 6 -2.06 18.20 -7.72
CA PHE A 6 -1.54 16.84 -7.61
C PHE A 6 -1.72 16.06 -8.92
N LEU A 7 -2.91 16.10 -9.52
CA LEU A 7 -3.18 15.43 -10.78
C LEU A 7 -2.27 15.90 -11.93
N LYS A 8 -1.97 17.20 -12.02
CA LYS A 8 -1.02 17.74 -13.00
C LYS A 8 0.39 17.17 -12.86
N ASN A 9 0.77 16.76 -11.65
CA ASN A 9 2.08 16.18 -11.37
C ASN A 9 2.14 14.65 -11.50
N LEU A 10 1.05 13.97 -11.87
CA LEU A 10 1.03 12.51 -11.98
C LEU A 10 2.04 11.97 -13.00
N ASN A 11 2.25 12.68 -14.10
CA ASN A 11 3.25 12.27 -15.08
C ASN A 11 4.66 12.24 -14.50
N VAL A 12 4.98 13.16 -13.58
CA VAL A 12 6.26 13.15 -12.85
C VAL A 12 6.33 11.91 -11.97
N ILE A 13 5.29 11.63 -11.19
CA ILE A 13 5.22 10.45 -10.32
C ILE A 13 5.37 9.17 -11.16
N LYS A 14 4.66 9.08 -12.29
CA LYS A 14 4.68 7.93 -13.19
C LYS A 14 6.04 7.66 -13.79
N ASN A 15 6.77 8.71 -14.18
CA ASN A 15 7.99 8.60 -15.00
C ASN A 15 9.29 8.80 -14.21
N THR A 16 9.23 9.28 -12.95
CA THR A 16 10.42 9.43 -12.12
C THR A 16 11.05 8.07 -11.84
N GLN A 17 12.36 7.96 -12.04
CA GLN A 17 13.10 6.76 -11.68
C GLN A 17 12.96 6.47 -10.18
N LEU A 18 12.59 5.25 -9.84
CA LEU A 18 12.48 4.84 -8.44
C LEU A 18 13.88 4.77 -7.82
N PRO A 19 14.11 5.41 -6.67
CA PRO A 19 15.41 5.40 -6.01
C PRO A 19 15.71 4.05 -5.33
N GLY A 20 14.75 3.11 -5.37
CA GLY A 20 14.93 1.74 -4.95
C GLY A 20 15.14 1.54 -3.44
N ILE A 21 15.82 0.45 -3.12
CA ILE A 21 16.06 0.01 -1.74
C ILE A 21 16.86 1.06 -0.95
N GLU A 22 17.79 1.76 -1.57
CA GLU A 22 18.62 2.76 -0.88
C GLU A 22 17.78 3.89 -0.25
N ALA A 23 16.73 4.34 -0.95
CA ALA A 23 15.82 5.35 -0.40
C ALA A 23 14.98 4.80 0.76
N GLN A 24 14.58 3.53 0.69
CA GLN A 24 13.85 2.88 1.77
C GLN A 24 14.67 2.84 3.05
N PHE A 25 15.99 2.60 2.94
CA PHE A 25 16.89 2.53 4.09
C PHE A 25 17.13 3.86 4.79
N LYS A 26 16.99 5.00 4.10
CA LYS A 26 17.13 6.33 4.72
C LYS A 26 16.13 6.56 5.86
N LEU A 27 14.96 5.91 5.79
CA LEU A 27 13.88 6.02 6.78
C LEU A 27 13.68 4.72 7.60
N ALA A 28 14.46 3.69 7.32
CA ALA A 28 14.34 2.43 8.03
C ALA A 28 15.00 2.50 9.42
N PRO A 29 14.44 1.84 10.45
CA PRO A 29 15.11 1.66 11.72
C PRO A 29 16.48 0.99 11.54
N LYS A 30 17.49 1.39 12.34
CA LYS A 30 18.87 0.86 12.24
C LYS A 30 18.95 -0.67 12.23
N MET A 31 18.12 -1.34 13.02
CA MET A 31 18.01 -2.81 13.03
C MET A 31 17.65 -3.40 11.67
N ARG A 32 16.94 -2.67 10.81
CA ARG A 32 16.53 -3.16 9.48
C ARG A 32 17.70 -3.23 8.51
N LEU A 33 18.73 -2.42 8.70
CA LEU A 33 19.94 -2.44 7.87
C LEU A 33 20.69 -3.79 8.03
N GLU A 34 20.63 -4.41 9.20
CA GLU A 34 21.27 -5.70 9.48
C GLU A 34 20.52 -6.88 8.83
N TYR A 35 19.21 -6.78 8.66
CA TYR A 35 18.37 -7.85 8.08
C TYR A 35 18.33 -7.88 6.56
N ASN A 36 18.74 -6.79 5.88
CA ASN A 36 18.52 -6.65 4.44
C ASN A 36 19.76 -6.98 3.59
N THR A 37 20.74 -7.64 4.14
CA THR A 37 21.72 -8.33 3.30
C THR A 37 21.00 -9.48 2.60
N LYS A 38 21.26 -9.71 1.30
CA LYS A 38 20.71 -10.84 0.51
C LYS A 38 20.82 -12.22 1.20
N LYS A 39 21.65 -12.32 2.24
CA LYS A 39 21.82 -13.52 3.07
C LYS A 39 20.69 -13.76 4.06
N ASN A 40 19.91 -12.76 4.42
CA ASN A 40 18.90 -12.80 5.49
C ASN A 40 17.45 -12.75 4.99
N ILE A 41 17.22 -12.73 3.66
CA ILE A 41 15.87 -12.95 3.14
C ILE A 41 15.54 -14.41 3.39
N ALA A 42 14.55 -14.66 4.23
CA ALA A 42 14.12 -16.03 4.51
C ALA A 42 13.72 -16.72 3.21
N LYS A 43 14.03 -18.01 3.08
CA LYS A 43 13.57 -18.80 1.94
C LYS A 43 12.05 -18.75 1.90
N ASN A 44 11.49 -18.46 0.71
CA ASN A 44 10.04 -18.39 0.43
C ASN A 44 9.28 -17.34 1.26
N PRO A 45 9.52 -16.03 1.06
CA PRO A 45 8.70 -15.00 1.68
C PRO A 45 7.25 -15.10 1.20
N LYS A 46 6.32 -14.77 2.07
CA LYS A 46 4.91 -14.61 1.69
C LYS A 46 4.80 -13.36 0.80
N ILE A 47 4.13 -13.51 -0.33
CA ILE A 47 3.95 -12.41 -1.28
C ILE A 47 2.68 -11.64 -0.92
N ALA A 48 2.78 -10.31 -0.92
CA ALA A 48 1.67 -9.41 -0.63
C ALA A 48 1.73 -8.16 -1.50
N ALA A 49 0.61 -7.47 -1.60
CA ALA A 49 0.54 -6.18 -2.28
C ALA A 49 -0.31 -5.20 -1.48
N VAL A 50 0.04 -3.91 -1.54
CA VAL A 50 -0.66 -2.82 -0.85
C VAL A 50 -0.91 -1.66 -1.79
N LEU A 51 -1.91 -0.82 -1.49
CA LEU A 51 -2.30 0.31 -2.30
C LEU A 51 -2.17 1.63 -1.54
N ALA A 52 -1.23 2.48 -1.94
CA ALA A 52 -1.19 3.88 -1.55
C ALA A 52 -2.23 4.66 -2.38
N LEU A 53 -3.45 4.77 -1.86
CA LEU A 53 -4.59 5.35 -2.57
C LEU A 53 -4.76 6.82 -2.21
N PHE A 54 -4.61 7.69 -3.21
CA PHE A 54 -4.82 9.13 -3.10
C PHE A 54 -6.21 9.52 -3.60
N TYR A 55 -6.85 10.47 -2.91
CA TYR A 55 -8.18 10.97 -3.25
C TYR A 55 -8.38 12.42 -2.75
N PRO A 56 -9.32 13.19 -3.32
CA PRO A 56 -9.65 14.51 -2.79
C PRO A 56 -10.50 14.40 -1.52
N ASN A 57 -10.22 15.20 -0.50
CA ASN A 57 -11.11 15.38 0.63
C ASN A 57 -12.24 16.39 0.31
N GLN A 58 -13.04 16.77 1.32
CA GLN A 58 -14.15 17.74 1.14
C GLN A 58 -13.68 19.12 0.67
N GLU A 59 -12.45 19.51 1.00
CA GLU A 59 -11.83 20.79 0.63
C GLU A 59 -11.03 20.71 -0.67
N ASN A 60 -11.21 19.66 -1.45
CA ASN A 60 -10.40 19.36 -2.65
C ASN A 60 -8.88 19.32 -2.38
N LYS A 61 -8.48 18.92 -1.18
CA LYS A 61 -7.08 18.67 -0.82
C LYS A 61 -6.77 17.18 -0.97
N VAL A 62 -5.52 16.88 -1.33
CA VAL A 62 -5.02 15.50 -1.43
C VAL A 62 -5.06 14.83 -0.07
N SER A 63 -5.70 13.67 -0.01
CA SER A 63 -5.68 12.75 1.12
C SER A 63 -5.12 11.40 0.69
N LEU A 64 -4.48 10.70 1.61
CA LEU A 64 -3.92 9.37 1.44
C LEU A 64 -4.66 8.42 2.37
N LEU A 65 -5.18 7.32 1.82
CA LEU A 65 -5.88 6.30 2.59
C LEU A 65 -4.89 5.51 3.44
N LEU A 66 -5.14 5.49 4.75
CA LEU A 66 -4.49 4.61 5.71
C LEU A 66 -5.57 3.90 6.52
N THR A 67 -5.38 2.61 6.78
CA THR A 67 -6.25 1.79 7.61
C THR A 67 -5.58 1.48 8.94
N LYS A 68 -6.34 1.53 10.05
CA LYS A 68 -5.90 0.98 11.33
C LYS A 68 -6.48 -0.42 11.47
N ARG A 69 -5.63 -1.42 11.59
CA ARG A 69 -6.06 -2.81 11.78
C ARG A 69 -6.81 -2.99 13.09
N ALA A 70 -7.78 -3.88 13.09
CA ALA A 70 -8.46 -4.30 14.31
C ALA A 70 -7.48 -4.93 15.31
N ILE A 71 -7.84 -4.92 16.60
CA ILE A 71 -7.03 -5.56 17.65
C ILE A 71 -7.35 -7.07 17.66
N TYR A 72 -6.33 -7.89 17.46
CA TYR A 72 -6.43 -9.35 17.49
C TYR A 72 -5.11 -9.97 18.00
N ASN A 73 -5.12 -11.24 18.35
CA ASN A 73 -3.89 -11.97 18.72
C ASN A 73 -3.09 -12.34 17.47
N GLY A 74 -2.17 -11.46 17.06
CA GLY A 74 -1.32 -11.71 15.89
C GLY A 74 -0.38 -10.57 15.56
N THR A 75 0.51 -10.83 14.61
CA THR A 75 1.45 -9.85 14.07
C THR A 75 0.68 -8.73 13.38
N HIS A 76 1.10 -7.48 13.59
CA HIS A 76 0.47 -6.27 13.01
C HIS A 76 -0.89 -5.84 13.60
N SER A 77 -1.32 -6.42 14.74
CA SER A 77 -2.52 -5.98 15.46
C SER A 77 -2.46 -4.49 15.82
N GLY A 78 -3.53 -3.74 15.51
CA GLY A 78 -3.66 -2.32 15.82
C GLY A 78 -2.72 -1.38 15.04
N GLN A 79 -1.91 -1.88 14.12
CA GLN A 79 -1.00 -1.06 13.31
C GLN A 79 -1.74 -0.26 12.24
N ILE A 80 -1.12 0.86 11.85
CA ILE A 80 -1.56 1.65 10.70
C ILE A 80 -0.81 1.14 9.46
N SER A 81 -1.54 0.91 8.37
CA SER A 81 -1.00 0.41 7.11
C SER A 81 -1.75 1.00 5.91
N PHE A 82 -1.22 0.82 4.73
CA PHE A 82 -2.01 0.90 3.51
C PHE A 82 -2.97 -0.29 3.44
N PRO A 83 -4.15 -0.16 2.81
CA PRO A 83 -4.97 -1.32 2.50
C PRO A 83 -4.20 -2.30 1.63
N GLY A 84 -4.37 -3.58 1.90
CA GLY A 84 -3.65 -4.62 1.18
C GLY A 84 -3.43 -5.89 1.99
N GLY A 85 -2.99 -6.94 1.32
CA GLY A 85 -2.80 -8.24 1.93
C GLY A 85 -2.05 -9.24 1.05
N LYS A 86 -2.21 -10.51 1.41
CA LYS A 86 -1.51 -11.62 0.79
C LYS A 86 -2.13 -11.96 -0.57
N VAL A 87 -1.27 -12.34 -1.53
CA VAL A 87 -1.70 -12.90 -2.82
C VAL A 87 -2.56 -14.15 -2.61
N GLU A 88 -3.66 -14.23 -3.33
CA GLU A 88 -4.50 -15.43 -3.46
C GLU A 88 -4.36 -16.06 -4.84
N ILE A 89 -4.76 -17.35 -4.96
CA ILE A 89 -4.68 -18.09 -6.22
C ILE A 89 -5.55 -17.45 -7.32
N SER A 90 -6.62 -16.79 -6.93
CA SER A 90 -7.54 -16.08 -7.81
C SER A 90 -6.98 -14.77 -8.37
N ASP A 91 -5.91 -14.23 -7.79
CA ASP A 91 -5.34 -12.96 -8.21
C ASP A 91 -4.49 -13.15 -9.48
N LEU A 92 -4.83 -12.45 -10.56
CA LEU A 92 -4.09 -12.53 -11.83
C LEU A 92 -2.66 -11.96 -11.73
N ASN A 93 -2.45 -11.00 -10.84
CA ASN A 93 -1.17 -10.33 -10.58
C ASN A 93 -1.24 -9.52 -9.27
N LEU A 94 -0.11 -8.96 -8.83
CA LEU A 94 0.00 -8.20 -7.58
C LEU A 94 -0.87 -6.94 -7.55
N LYS A 95 -1.10 -6.30 -8.70
CA LYS A 95 -2.03 -5.16 -8.79
C LYS A 95 -3.46 -5.60 -8.44
N GLU A 96 -3.90 -6.75 -8.95
CA GLU A 96 -5.23 -7.30 -8.62
C GLU A 96 -5.35 -7.65 -7.14
N THR A 97 -4.29 -8.16 -6.51
CA THR A 97 -4.23 -8.37 -5.06
C THR A 97 -4.47 -7.06 -4.31
N ALA A 98 -3.72 -6.01 -4.62
CA ALA A 98 -3.87 -4.72 -3.95
C ALA A 98 -5.27 -4.12 -4.13
N LEU A 99 -5.87 -4.28 -5.32
CA LEU A 99 -7.23 -3.81 -5.62
C LEU A 99 -8.31 -4.64 -4.92
N ARG A 100 -8.16 -5.99 -4.86
CA ARG A 100 -9.09 -6.89 -4.16
C ARG A 100 -9.12 -6.58 -2.68
N GLU A 101 -7.96 -6.52 -2.05
CA GLU A 101 -7.82 -6.22 -0.62
C GLU A 101 -8.39 -4.83 -0.28
N THR A 102 -8.13 -3.82 -1.12
CA THR A 102 -8.71 -2.48 -0.95
C THR A 102 -10.24 -2.53 -0.99
N PHE A 103 -10.81 -3.31 -1.93
CA PHE A 103 -12.27 -3.50 -1.98
C PHE A 103 -12.80 -4.20 -0.71
N GLU A 104 -12.15 -5.27 -0.27
CA GLU A 104 -12.55 -6.07 0.90
C GLU A 104 -12.46 -5.27 2.20
N GLU A 105 -11.37 -4.50 2.38
CA GLU A 105 -11.11 -3.73 3.60
C GLU A 105 -11.97 -2.47 3.72
N VAL A 106 -12.17 -1.73 2.60
CA VAL A 106 -12.76 -0.37 2.65
C VAL A 106 -13.91 -0.15 1.66
N GLY A 107 -14.29 -1.15 0.86
CA GLY A 107 -15.48 -1.14 0.01
C GLY A 107 -15.37 -0.33 -1.29
N ILE A 108 -14.16 0.04 -1.72
CA ILE A 108 -13.94 0.79 -2.97
C ILE A 108 -13.84 -0.19 -4.13
N LEU A 109 -14.67 0.00 -5.17
CA LEU A 109 -14.68 -0.89 -6.33
C LEU A 109 -13.38 -0.79 -7.13
N LYS A 110 -12.82 -1.93 -7.52
CA LYS A 110 -11.57 -2.04 -8.31
C LYS A 110 -11.58 -1.15 -9.56
N LYS A 111 -12.71 -1.11 -10.29
CA LYS A 111 -12.89 -0.35 -11.54
C LYS A 111 -12.83 1.18 -11.36
N GLU A 112 -13.00 1.67 -10.15
CA GLU A 112 -12.98 3.10 -9.83
C GLU A 112 -11.56 3.60 -9.55
N ILE A 113 -10.64 2.68 -9.24
CA ILE A 113 -9.26 3.00 -8.89
C ILE A 113 -8.39 3.05 -10.15
N HIS A 114 -7.84 4.22 -10.42
CA HIS A 114 -6.81 4.36 -11.45
C HIS A 114 -5.42 4.08 -10.86
N VAL A 115 -4.86 2.90 -11.16
CA VAL A 115 -3.50 2.54 -10.72
C VAL A 115 -2.47 3.23 -11.61
N ILE A 116 -1.59 4.02 -11.00
CA ILE A 116 -0.57 4.84 -11.67
C ILE A 116 0.69 4.05 -11.96
N ARG A 117 1.22 3.38 -10.92
CA ARG A 117 2.43 2.56 -11.05
C ARG A 117 2.65 1.67 -9.82
N GLU A 118 3.47 0.69 -10.04
CA GLU A 118 4.15 -0.08 -9.00
C GLU A 118 5.36 0.71 -8.47
N ILE A 119 5.68 0.56 -7.18
CA ILE A 119 6.91 1.08 -6.57
C ILE A 119 7.76 -0.05 -5.99
N THR A 120 8.98 0.27 -5.56
CA THR A 120 9.96 -0.73 -5.13
C THR A 120 9.43 -1.63 -4.02
N GLU A 121 9.52 -2.93 -4.23
CA GLU A 121 9.18 -3.99 -3.27
C GLU A 121 9.90 -3.78 -1.92
N VAL A 122 9.22 -4.11 -0.84
CA VAL A 122 9.72 -4.01 0.54
C VAL A 122 9.63 -5.36 1.23
N TYR A 123 10.76 -5.92 1.65
CA TYR A 123 10.77 -7.10 2.51
C TYR A 123 10.58 -6.71 3.98
N ILE A 124 9.69 -7.43 4.69
CA ILE A 124 9.34 -7.21 6.10
C ILE A 124 9.77 -8.43 6.92
N PRO A 125 10.99 -8.44 7.51
CA PRO A 125 11.55 -9.59 8.19
C PRO A 125 10.68 -10.19 9.30
N PRO A 126 10.07 -9.40 10.22
CA PRO A 126 9.31 -9.97 11.35
C PRO A 126 8.14 -10.85 10.94
N SER A 127 7.52 -10.58 9.80
CA SER A 127 6.37 -11.33 9.29
C SER A 127 6.70 -12.21 8.08
N ASN A 128 7.94 -12.15 7.58
CA ASN A 128 8.42 -12.81 6.38
C ASN A 128 7.54 -12.50 5.14
N PHE A 129 7.17 -11.24 4.97
CA PHE A 129 6.45 -10.77 3.79
C PHE A 129 7.37 -10.02 2.83
N SER A 130 7.19 -10.28 1.52
CA SER A 130 7.64 -9.43 0.42
C SER A 130 6.43 -8.68 -0.10
N VAL A 131 6.42 -7.36 0.07
CA VAL A 131 5.27 -6.49 -0.20
C VAL A 131 5.56 -5.59 -1.37
N THR A 132 4.73 -5.65 -2.41
CA THR A 132 4.78 -4.75 -3.56
C THR A 132 3.74 -3.65 -3.40
N PRO A 133 4.16 -2.38 -3.22
CA PRO A 133 3.23 -1.27 -3.14
C PRO A 133 2.86 -0.73 -4.52
N PHE A 134 1.60 -0.31 -4.66
CA PHE A 134 1.08 0.39 -5.84
C PHE A 134 0.60 1.78 -5.45
N ILE A 135 0.70 2.73 -6.37
CA ILE A 135 0.08 4.05 -6.26
C ILE A 135 -1.21 4.02 -7.05
N GLY A 136 -2.32 4.38 -6.40
CA GLY A 136 -3.64 4.50 -7.01
C GLY A 136 -4.30 5.84 -6.71
N ILE A 137 -5.28 6.20 -7.54
CA ILE A 137 -6.02 7.46 -7.45
C ILE A 137 -7.51 7.20 -7.60
N LEU A 138 -8.31 7.94 -6.81
CA LEU A 138 -9.72 8.20 -7.06
C LEU A 138 -9.92 9.67 -7.38
N ASN A 139 -10.79 9.98 -8.33
CA ASN A 139 -11.09 11.36 -8.71
C ASN A 139 -12.25 11.98 -7.91
N TYR A 140 -12.68 11.32 -6.84
CA TYR A 140 -13.75 11.76 -5.95
C TYR A 140 -13.44 11.36 -4.51
N LYS A 141 -14.12 12.02 -3.55
CA LYS A 141 -14.08 11.62 -2.13
C LYS A 141 -14.91 10.36 -1.94
N PRO A 142 -14.30 9.23 -1.55
CA PRO A 142 -15.03 7.98 -1.38
C PRO A 142 -15.87 7.95 -0.10
N VAL A 143 -16.90 7.11 -0.12
CA VAL A 143 -17.61 6.66 1.08
C VAL A 143 -17.07 5.27 1.42
N PHE A 144 -16.41 5.16 2.57
CA PHE A 144 -15.78 3.92 2.99
C PHE A 144 -16.79 2.99 3.69
N LYS A 145 -16.70 1.70 3.37
CA LYS A 145 -17.42 0.61 4.05
C LYS A 145 -16.38 -0.34 4.62
N LEU A 146 -16.11 -0.21 5.92
CA LEU A 146 -15.08 -1.00 6.58
C LEU A 146 -15.56 -2.42 6.83
N ASN A 147 -14.67 -3.41 6.65
CA ASN A 147 -14.88 -4.77 7.11
C ASN A 147 -14.43 -4.93 8.58
N SER A 148 -14.51 -6.15 9.11
CA SER A 148 -14.13 -6.46 10.50
C SER A 148 -12.61 -6.37 10.78
N GLU A 149 -11.77 -6.33 9.74
CA GLU A 149 -10.31 -6.24 9.89
C GLU A 149 -9.82 -4.82 10.08
N VAL A 150 -10.63 -3.83 9.70
CA VAL A 150 -10.31 -2.41 9.79
C VAL A 150 -11.09 -1.74 10.91
N ALA A 151 -10.38 -1.30 11.94
CA ALA A 151 -10.99 -0.59 13.07
C ALA A 151 -11.27 0.89 12.77
N LYS A 152 -10.46 1.52 11.89
CA LYS A 152 -10.55 2.96 11.57
C LYS A 152 -9.79 3.28 10.28
N ILE A 153 -10.21 4.39 9.64
CA ILE A 153 -9.49 5.11 8.57
C ILE A 153 -8.95 6.42 9.14
#